data_a0e2039323bfcec398b89c3639c643a1
#
_entry.id   a0e2039323bfcec398b89c3639c643a1
#
_cell.length_a   1.000
_cell.length_b   1.000
_cell.length_c   1.000
_cell.angle_alpha   90.00
_cell.angle_beta   90.00
_cell.angle_gamma   90.00
#
_symmetry.space_group_name_H-M   'P 1'
#
loop_
_entity.id
_entity.type
_entity.pdbx_description
1 polymer ?
#
loop_
_entity_poly.entity_id
_entity_poly.type
_entity_poly.pdbx_seq_one_letter_code
_entity_poly.pdbx_strand_id
1 'polypeptide(L)'
;QLGLASLRSIVQAFMAAHPGGMALLATNSLETPVLGLIARADGRRFVLSEVRERLARAAQRLQLGNFGIGDEFALLGAFVAGPQALRQFAGDAPVNTDDHPVVAYRAPRMTYAPDSLPRERLIALLRELKTEPAELFDAGADAAWSQRLAAYWKARDRFIEAGQHVRPDADVARMLLQVREPLMAVLRTSPEFRPAYDPLLRMATALARTDAAAARALLTELNRLQPARPEAGLALSRLAGSAP
;
A
#
# COMPACT_ATOMS: atom_id res chain seq x y z
N GLN A 1 19.04 -3.62 6.76
CA GLN A 1 17.78 -4.31 7.12
C GLN A 1 17.61 -4.30 8.64
N LEU A 2 16.37 -4.11 9.13
CA LEU A 2 16.06 -4.05 10.56
C LEU A 2 15.13 -5.19 10.96
N GLY A 3 15.38 -5.79 12.13
CA GLY A 3 14.42 -6.68 12.80
C GLY A 3 13.34 -5.87 13.52
N LEU A 4 12.17 -6.48 13.78
CA LEU A 4 11.06 -5.81 14.45
C LEU A 4 11.44 -5.26 15.83
N ALA A 5 12.28 -5.97 16.58
CA ALA A 5 12.77 -5.50 17.89
C ALA A 5 13.58 -4.19 17.79
N SER A 6 14.43 -4.05 16.76
CA SER A 6 15.15 -2.80 16.52
C SER A 6 14.21 -1.69 16.03
N LEU A 7 13.23 -2.04 15.20
CA LEU A 7 12.23 -1.09 14.74
C LEU A 7 11.39 -0.55 15.90
N ARG A 8 11.00 -1.39 16.88
CA ARG A 8 10.30 -0.94 18.10
C ARG A 8 11.11 0.10 18.87
N SER A 9 12.43 -0.12 19.02
CA SER A 9 13.33 0.83 19.70
C SER A 9 13.44 2.17 18.95
N ILE A 10 13.48 2.14 17.60
CA ILE A 10 13.47 3.35 16.77
C ILE A 10 12.15 4.09 16.93
N VAL A 11 11.03 3.36 16.84
CA VAL A 11 9.70 3.95 16.99
C VAL A 11 9.53 4.55 18.39
N GLN A 12 10.04 3.89 19.43
CA GLN A 12 10.00 4.42 20.80
C GLN A 12 10.74 5.75 20.93
N ALA A 13 11.96 5.85 20.37
CA ALA A 13 12.72 7.08 20.34
C ALA A 13 12.01 8.19 19.54
N PHE A 14 11.46 7.83 18.38
CA PHE A 14 10.70 8.77 17.55
C PHE A 14 9.45 9.30 18.26
N MET A 15 8.67 8.43 18.90
CA MET A 15 7.44 8.79 19.60
C MET A 15 7.71 9.60 20.87
N ALA A 16 8.86 9.41 21.52
CA ALA A 16 9.28 10.24 22.65
C ALA A 16 9.50 11.71 22.24
N ALA A 17 10.08 11.92 21.03
CA ALA A 17 10.31 13.26 20.48
C ALA A 17 9.06 13.82 19.76
N HIS A 18 8.24 12.96 19.18
CA HIS A 18 7.10 13.32 18.33
C HIS A 18 5.84 12.53 18.71
N PRO A 19 5.13 12.91 19.78
CA PRO A 19 3.95 12.16 20.27
C PRO A 19 2.80 12.00 19.27
N GLY A 20 2.71 12.90 18.28
CA GLY A 20 1.77 12.84 17.15
C GLY A 20 2.33 12.15 15.91
N GLY A 21 3.43 11.39 16.05
CA GLY A 21 4.08 10.72 14.95
C GLY A 21 3.24 9.66 14.26
N MET A 22 3.51 9.43 12.98
CA MET A 22 2.81 8.49 12.12
C MET A 22 3.83 7.70 11.28
N ALA A 23 3.42 6.55 10.76
CA ALA A 23 4.24 5.75 9.87
C ALA A 23 3.55 5.54 8.52
N LEU A 24 4.36 5.48 7.46
CA LEU A 24 3.92 5.17 6.10
C LEU A 24 4.88 4.17 5.42
N LEU A 25 4.37 3.40 4.48
CA LEU A 25 5.19 2.64 3.55
C LEU A 25 5.68 3.58 2.44
N ALA A 26 7.00 3.77 2.36
CA ALA A 26 7.62 4.57 1.30
C ALA A 26 7.84 3.76 0.02
N THR A 27 7.79 2.43 0.10
CA THR A 27 7.84 1.52 -1.05
C THR A 27 7.01 0.26 -0.78
N ASN A 28 6.37 -0.26 -1.83
CA ASN A 28 5.65 -1.54 -1.80
C ASN A 28 6.55 -2.74 -2.17
N SER A 29 7.87 -2.56 -2.17
CA SER A 29 8.82 -3.63 -2.46
C SER A 29 8.82 -4.67 -1.33
N LEU A 30 8.66 -5.94 -1.69
CA LEU A 30 8.79 -7.07 -0.77
C LEU A 30 10.26 -7.39 -0.44
N GLU A 31 11.18 -7.01 -1.31
CA GLU A 31 12.61 -7.26 -1.14
C GLU A 31 13.31 -6.16 -0.34
N THR A 32 12.85 -4.92 -0.51
CA THR A 32 13.41 -3.73 0.12
C THR A 32 12.30 -2.83 0.68
N PRO A 33 11.51 -3.31 1.64
CA PRO A 33 10.46 -2.48 2.25
C PRO A 33 11.09 -1.31 3.01
N VAL A 34 10.52 -0.13 2.83
CA VAL A 34 10.95 1.09 3.53
C VAL A 34 9.78 1.66 4.31
N LEU A 35 9.96 1.81 5.61
CA LEU A 35 9.04 2.50 6.51
C LEU A 35 9.53 3.92 6.74
N GLY A 36 8.68 4.90 6.44
CA GLY A 36 8.90 6.29 6.79
C GLY A 36 8.20 6.63 8.10
N LEU A 37 8.91 7.28 9.01
CA LEU A 37 8.33 7.89 10.21
C LEU A 37 8.23 9.38 9.96
N ILE A 38 7.04 9.95 10.14
CA ILE A 38 6.77 11.37 9.92
C ILE A 38 6.01 11.97 11.08
N ALA A 39 6.20 13.25 11.33
CA ALA A 39 5.42 14.02 12.27
C ALA A 39 5.12 15.40 11.70
N ARG A 40 3.97 15.95 12.05
CA ARG A 40 3.64 17.34 11.78
C ARG A 40 4.22 18.21 12.90
N ALA A 41 4.84 19.31 12.54
CA ALA A 41 5.40 20.25 13.53
C ALA A 41 4.32 20.85 14.46
N ASP A 42 3.09 20.99 13.96
CA ASP A 42 1.93 21.50 14.71
C ASP A 42 1.19 20.42 15.52
N GLY A 43 1.58 19.14 15.39
CA GLY A 43 0.95 18.00 16.07
C GLY A 43 -0.51 17.72 15.68
N ARG A 44 -1.07 18.46 14.70
CA ARG A 44 -2.47 18.35 14.28
C ARG A 44 -2.70 17.15 13.39
N ARG A 45 -3.91 16.61 13.42
CA ARG A 45 -4.39 15.62 12.45
C ARG A 45 -4.57 16.26 11.07
N PHE A 46 -4.68 15.46 10.04
CA PHE A 46 -4.97 15.94 8.70
C PHE A 46 -6.42 16.38 8.57
N VAL A 47 -6.64 17.45 7.83
CA VAL A 47 -7.96 17.90 7.40
C VAL A 47 -8.15 17.41 5.95
N LEU A 48 -9.17 16.60 5.69
CA LEU A 48 -9.36 15.95 4.39
C LEU A 48 -9.54 16.96 3.24
N SER A 49 -10.26 18.07 3.49
CA SER A 49 -10.42 19.13 2.48
C SER A 49 -9.08 19.77 2.10
N GLU A 50 -8.18 20.01 3.07
CA GLU A 50 -6.84 20.53 2.79
C GLU A 50 -6.00 19.55 1.96
N VAL A 51 -6.10 18.24 2.26
CA VAL A 51 -5.41 17.20 1.47
C VAL A 51 -5.91 17.23 0.02
N ARG A 52 -7.22 17.25 -0.20
CA ARG A 52 -7.84 17.32 -1.52
C ARG A 52 -7.44 18.57 -2.29
N GLU A 53 -7.48 19.72 -1.64
CA GLU A 53 -7.06 20.99 -2.23
C GLU A 53 -5.59 20.96 -2.70
N ARG A 54 -4.70 20.43 -1.86
CA ARG A 54 -3.28 20.28 -2.23
C ARG A 54 -3.08 19.32 -3.40
N LEU A 55 -3.78 18.19 -3.42
CA LEU A 55 -3.74 17.23 -4.53
C LEU A 55 -4.32 17.82 -5.84
N ALA A 56 -5.26 18.75 -5.73
CA ALA A 56 -5.85 19.40 -6.90
C ALA A 56 -4.88 20.37 -7.62
N ARG A 57 -3.84 20.86 -6.94
CA ARG A 57 -2.85 21.79 -7.55
C ARG A 57 -2.05 21.08 -8.64
N ALA A 58 -2.04 21.65 -9.86
CA ALA A 58 -1.47 21.01 -11.06
C ALA A 58 0.00 20.58 -10.90
N ALA A 59 0.85 21.43 -10.29
CA ALA A 59 2.27 21.13 -10.06
C ALA A 59 2.46 19.92 -9.13
N GLN A 60 1.68 19.82 -8.04
CA GLN A 60 1.74 18.70 -7.10
C GLN A 60 1.20 17.43 -7.75
N ARG A 61 0.14 17.52 -8.55
CA ARG A 61 -0.44 16.37 -9.27
C ARG A 61 0.56 15.76 -10.25
N LEU A 62 1.33 16.54 -10.98
CA LEU A 62 2.37 16.06 -11.89
C LEU A 62 3.50 15.36 -11.13
N GLN A 63 3.98 15.95 -10.03
CA GLN A 63 5.03 15.34 -9.21
C GLN A 63 4.59 14.03 -8.58
N LEU A 64 3.42 14.00 -7.95
CA LEU A 64 2.88 12.81 -7.30
C LEU A 64 2.52 11.71 -8.30
N GLY A 65 2.03 12.07 -9.49
CA GLY A 65 1.72 11.14 -10.57
C GLY A 65 2.92 10.32 -11.02
N ASN A 66 4.14 10.88 -11.00
CA ASN A 66 5.38 10.17 -11.30
C ASN A 66 5.68 9.03 -10.30
N PHE A 67 5.10 9.09 -9.10
CA PHE A 67 5.20 8.06 -8.06
C PHE A 67 3.93 7.18 -7.98
N GLY A 68 3.04 7.26 -8.97
CA GLY A 68 1.79 6.49 -8.99
C GLY A 68 0.71 7.00 -8.03
N ILE A 69 0.90 8.19 -7.44
CA ILE A 69 -0.04 8.81 -6.51
C ILE A 69 -1.01 9.67 -7.34
N GLY A 70 -2.08 9.05 -7.82
CA GLY A 70 -3.08 9.69 -8.67
C GLY A 70 -4.26 10.31 -7.93
N ASP A 71 -4.50 9.90 -6.71
CA ASP A 71 -5.64 10.33 -5.90
C ASP A 71 -5.32 10.31 -4.39
N GLU A 72 -6.30 10.72 -3.59
CA GLU A 72 -6.18 10.78 -2.14
C GLU A 72 -6.01 9.39 -1.50
N PHE A 73 -6.62 8.35 -2.06
CA PHE A 73 -6.48 6.99 -1.54
C PHE A 73 -5.09 6.42 -1.81
N ALA A 74 -4.49 6.72 -2.97
CA ALA A 74 -3.10 6.34 -3.26
C ALA A 74 -2.10 7.01 -2.31
N LEU A 75 -2.33 8.31 -1.98
CA LEU A 75 -1.50 9.05 -1.03
C LEU A 75 -1.67 8.51 0.40
N LEU A 76 -2.91 8.50 0.87
CA LEU A 76 -3.24 8.17 2.27
C LEU A 76 -3.17 6.66 2.52
N GLY A 77 -3.30 5.87 1.47
CA GLY A 77 -3.11 4.43 1.49
C GLY A 77 -1.69 3.97 1.86
N ALA A 78 -0.71 4.87 1.76
CA ALA A 78 0.65 4.60 2.23
C ALA A 78 0.77 4.52 3.76
N PHE A 79 -0.12 5.18 4.52
CA PHE A 79 -0.07 5.16 5.98
C PHE A 79 -0.35 3.76 6.53
N VAL A 80 0.45 3.35 7.51
CA VAL A 80 0.36 2.03 8.18
C VAL A 80 0.14 2.15 9.69
N ALA A 81 0.42 3.30 10.27
CA ALA A 81 0.20 3.53 11.70
C ALA A 81 -0.02 5.01 12.00
N GLY A 82 -1.01 5.28 12.84
CA GLY A 82 -1.18 6.53 13.56
C GLY A 82 -0.44 6.52 14.90
N PRO A 83 -0.58 7.61 15.69
CA PRO A 83 0.16 7.76 16.95
C PRO A 83 -0.15 6.68 17.99
N GLN A 84 -1.40 6.22 18.07
CA GLN A 84 -1.80 5.19 19.03
C GLN A 84 -1.23 3.82 18.63
N ALA A 85 -1.38 3.45 17.36
CA ALA A 85 -0.82 2.21 16.83
C ALA A 85 0.71 2.15 16.98
N LEU A 86 1.42 3.27 16.75
CA LEU A 86 2.87 3.35 16.97
C LEU A 86 3.26 3.17 18.42
N ARG A 87 2.54 3.79 19.36
CA ARG A 87 2.80 3.60 20.80
C ARG A 87 2.59 2.15 21.23
N GLN A 88 1.50 1.53 20.76
CA GLN A 88 1.22 0.12 21.04
C GLN A 88 2.30 -0.80 20.46
N PHE A 89 2.72 -0.53 19.22
CA PHE A 89 3.80 -1.29 18.58
C PHE A 89 5.13 -1.14 19.31
N ALA A 90 5.51 0.07 19.71
CA ALA A 90 6.74 0.33 20.45
C ALA A 90 6.75 -0.37 21.82
N GLY A 91 5.61 -0.37 22.52
CA GLY A 91 5.48 -0.98 23.85
C GLY A 91 6.56 -0.49 24.82
N ASP A 92 7.16 -1.40 25.55
CA ASP A 92 8.24 -1.14 26.50
C ASP A 92 9.64 -1.32 25.87
N ALA A 93 9.78 -1.17 24.56
CA ALA A 93 11.06 -1.32 23.90
C ALA A 93 12.05 -0.25 24.41
N PRO A 94 13.34 -0.61 24.59
CA PRO A 94 14.34 0.36 25.02
C PRO A 94 14.47 1.49 23.99
N VAL A 95 14.57 2.72 24.46
CA VAL A 95 14.78 3.89 23.61
C VAL A 95 16.16 3.82 22.98
N ASN A 96 16.22 4.02 21.65
CA ASN A 96 17.50 4.11 20.96
C ASN A 96 18.01 5.55 21.04
N THR A 97 19.11 5.77 21.75
CA THR A 97 19.78 7.07 21.89
C THR A 97 21.27 6.94 21.58
N ASP A 98 21.98 8.06 21.51
CA ASP A 98 23.44 8.05 21.29
C ASP A 98 24.18 7.36 22.45
N ASP A 99 23.72 7.57 23.69
CA ASP A 99 24.27 6.92 24.88
C ASP A 99 23.85 5.45 25.02
N HIS A 100 22.77 5.06 24.35
CA HIS A 100 22.21 3.71 24.39
C HIS A 100 21.83 3.23 22.97
N PRO A 101 22.82 2.96 22.10
CA PRO A 101 22.62 2.70 20.68
C PRO A 101 22.17 1.25 20.40
N VAL A 102 20.97 0.90 20.83
CA VAL A 102 20.36 -0.44 20.71
C VAL A 102 20.39 -0.96 19.28
N VAL A 103 20.14 -0.08 18.31
CA VAL A 103 20.10 -0.44 16.88
C VAL A 103 21.49 -0.79 16.38
N ALA A 104 22.53 -0.03 16.77
CA ALA A 104 23.92 -0.28 16.34
C ALA A 104 24.40 -1.67 16.78
N TYR A 105 24.03 -2.13 17.97
CA TYR A 105 24.39 -3.46 18.45
C TYR A 105 23.59 -4.61 17.83
N ARG A 106 22.36 -4.35 17.39
CA ARG A 106 21.47 -5.37 16.82
C ARG A 106 21.54 -5.47 15.29
N ALA A 107 21.83 -4.37 14.60
CA ALA A 107 21.86 -4.32 13.14
C ALA A 107 22.82 -5.35 12.50
N PRO A 108 24.05 -5.59 13.00
CA PRO A 108 24.95 -6.57 12.42
C PRO A 108 24.35 -7.98 12.36
N ARG A 109 23.62 -8.41 13.39
CA ARG A 109 22.94 -9.72 13.39
C ARG A 109 21.98 -9.87 12.23
N MET A 110 21.14 -8.85 12.00
CA MET A 110 20.16 -8.86 10.91
C MET A 110 20.79 -8.76 9.53
N THR A 111 22.00 -8.21 9.44
CA THR A 111 22.70 -8.08 8.16
C THR A 111 23.46 -9.36 7.79
N TYR A 112 24.14 -9.97 8.75
CA TYR A 112 25.03 -11.11 8.50
C TYR A 112 24.41 -12.48 8.80
N ALA A 113 23.39 -12.55 9.64
CA ALA A 113 22.66 -13.77 9.99
C ALA A 113 21.15 -13.48 10.16
N PRO A 114 20.46 -13.09 9.08
CA PRO A 114 19.03 -12.80 9.15
C PRO A 114 18.25 -14.09 9.49
N ASP A 115 17.34 -13.99 10.46
CA ASP A 115 16.42 -15.06 10.88
C ASP A 115 15.14 -15.11 10.03
N SER A 116 14.92 -14.11 9.18
CA SER A 116 13.71 -13.94 8.39
C SER A 116 13.97 -13.10 7.13
N LEU A 117 13.09 -13.24 6.15
CA LEU A 117 13.14 -12.44 4.93
C LEU A 117 12.52 -11.04 5.13
N PRO A 118 12.93 -10.02 4.35
CA PRO A 118 12.35 -8.68 4.43
C PRO A 118 10.82 -8.66 4.31
N ARG A 119 10.28 -9.46 3.37
CA ARG A 119 8.83 -9.61 3.15
C ARG A 119 8.09 -10.20 4.35
N GLU A 120 8.69 -11.16 5.05
CA GLU A 120 8.10 -11.78 6.24
C GLU A 120 8.00 -10.77 7.38
N ARG A 121 9.05 -9.97 7.58
CA ARG A 121 9.05 -8.88 8.56
C ARG A 121 8.05 -7.78 8.24
N LEU A 122 7.93 -7.41 6.96
CA LEU A 122 6.92 -6.44 6.52
C LEU A 122 5.51 -6.93 6.85
N ILE A 123 5.20 -8.18 6.55
CA ILE A 123 3.86 -8.72 6.80
C ILE A 123 3.60 -8.87 8.29
N ALA A 124 4.58 -9.33 9.08
CA ALA A 124 4.46 -9.36 10.53
C ALA A 124 4.20 -7.95 11.10
N LEU A 125 4.91 -6.94 10.59
CA LEU A 125 4.69 -5.54 10.95
C LEU A 125 3.27 -5.08 10.63
N LEU A 126 2.77 -5.33 9.41
CA LEU A 126 1.42 -4.91 8.99
C LEU A 126 0.31 -5.60 9.80
N ARG A 127 0.54 -6.83 10.27
CA ARG A 127 -0.40 -7.54 11.15
C ARG A 127 -0.47 -6.95 12.56
N GLU A 128 0.62 -6.36 13.03
CA GLU A 128 0.67 -5.70 14.34
C GLU A 128 0.14 -4.26 14.30
N LEU A 129 0.42 -3.54 13.21
CA LEU A 129 0.00 -2.15 13.04
C LEU A 129 -1.46 -2.10 12.57
N LYS A 130 -2.35 -1.70 13.46
CA LYS A 130 -3.79 -1.51 13.17
C LYS A 130 -4.10 -0.04 13.26
N THR A 131 -4.20 0.62 12.11
CA THR A 131 -4.48 2.05 12.03
C THR A 131 -5.96 2.28 11.78
N GLU A 132 -6.53 3.20 12.53
CA GLU A 132 -7.88 3.70 12.31
C GLU A 132 -7.83 5.08 11.63
N PRO A 133 -8.72 5.38 10.67
CA PRO A 133 -8.75 6.69 10.02
C PRO A 133 -8.85 7.86 11.02
N ALA A 134 -9.55 7.66 12.14
CA ALA A 134 -9.68 8.64 13.20
C ALA A 134 -8.36 9.01 13.88
N GLU A 135 -7.31 8.20 13.78
CA GLU A 135 -5.99 8.56 14.28
C GLU A 135 -5.29 9.62 13.42
N LEU A 136 -5.58 9.62 12.11
CA LEU A 136 -4.92 10.49 11.13
C LEU A 136 -5.72 11.75 10.81
N PHE A 137 -7.05 11.67 10.87
CA PHE A 137 -7.96 12.72 10.42
C PHE A 137 -8.79 13.31 11.56
N ASP A 138 -9.11 14.61 11.42
CA ASP A 138 -10.08 15.29 12.29
C ASP A 138 -11.49 14.69 12.11
N ALA A 139 -12.37 14.96 13.08
CA ALA A 139 -13.74 14.46 13.12
C ALA A 139 -14.64 14.90 11.94
N GLY A 140 -14.17 15.80 11.08
CA GLY A 140 -14.87 16.23 9.86
C GLY A 140 -14.75 15.27 8.68
N ALA A 141 -14.02 14.16 8.79
CA ALA A 141 -13.99 13.16 7.75
C ALA A 141 -15.31 12.38 7.73
N ASP A 142 -15.96 12.31 6.54
CA ASP A 142 -17.18 11.54 6.34
C ASP A 142 -16.96 10.05 6.69
N ALA A 143 -17.93 9.44 7.39
CA ALA A 143 -17.88 8.05 7.81
C ALA A 143 -17.76 7.09 6.61
N ALA A 144 -18.45 7.35 5.52
CA ALA A 144 -18.37 6.53 4.30
C ALA A 144 -16.97 6.62 3.67
N TRP A 145 -16.38 7.80 3.63
CA TRP A 145 -15.01 7.99 3.17
C TRP A 145 -14.00 7.27 4.07
N SER A 146 -14.15 7.38 5.38
CA SER A 146 -13.29 6.69 6.36
C SER A 146 -13.34 5.16 6.18
N GLN A 147 -14.52 4.60 5.96
CA GLN A 147 -14.69 3.18 5.65
C GLN A 147 -13.97 2.77 4.36
N ARG A 148 -14.05 3.60 3.31
CA ARG A 148 -13.34 3.38 2.05
C ARG A 148 -11.83 3.41 2.23
N LEU A 149 -11.29 4.33 3.03
CA LEU A 149 -9.87 4.37 3.34
C LEU A 149 -9.41 3.13 4.12
N ALA A 150 -10.17 2.71 5.13
CA ALA A 150 -9.91 1.48 5.86
C ALA A 150 -9.94 0.24 4.94
N ALA A 151 -10.88 0.20 4.00
CA ALA A 151 -10.95 -0.85 2.98
C ALA A 151 -9.72 -0.81 2.05
N TYR A 152 -9.23 0.38 1.68
CA TYR A 152 -8.01 0.55 0.89
C TYR A 152 -6.78 0.00 1.63
N TRP A 153 -6.61 0.30 2.92
CA TRP A 153 -5.52 -0.27 3.72
C TRP A 153 -5.60 -1.78 3.79
N LYS A 154 -6.79 -2.34 4.02
CA LYS A 154 -7.00 -3.80 4.01
C LYS A 154 -6.69 -4.42 2.64
N ALA A 155 -7.02 -3.74 1.55
CA ALA A 155 -6.68 -4.17 0.19
C ALA A 155 -5.17 -4.14 -0.04
N ARG A 156 -4.48 -3.08 0.39
CA ARG A 156 -3.01 -2.97 0.35
C ARG A 156 -2.33 -4.13 1.07
N ASP A 157 -2.75 -4.43 2.30
CA ASP A 157 -2.14 -5.48 3.12
C ASP A 157 -2.35 -6.85 2.47
N ARG A 158 -3.55 -7.13 1.95
CA ARG A 158 -3.83 -8.36 1.18
C ARG A 158 -3.01 -8.44 -0.11
N PHE A 159 -2.82 -7.33 -0.80
CA PHE A 159 -1.99 -7.28 -2.01
C PHE A 159 -0.53 -7.62 -1.69
N ILE A 160 0.03 -7.05 -0.62
CA ILE A 160 1.38 -7.34 -0.14
C ILE A 160 1.51 -8.81 0.28
N GLU A 161 0.54 -9.33 1.00
CA GLU A 161 0.49 -10.74 1.43
C GLU A 161 0.43 -11.70 0.23
N ALA A 162 -0.43 -11.42 -0.76
CA ALA A 162 -0.53 -12.20 -1.98
C ALA A 162 0.78 -12.23 -2.77
N GLY A 163 1.49 -11.10 -2.81
CA GLY A 163 2.76 -10.96 -3.50
C GLY A 163 3.87 -11.91 -3.03
N GLN A 164 3.80 -12.41 -1.77
CA GLN A 164 4.79 -13.37 -1.26
C GLN A 164 4.85 -14.68 -2.06
N HIS A 165 3.71 -15.10 -2.60
CA HIS A 165 3.56 -16.40 -3.24
C HIS A 165 3.68 -16.32 -4.76
N VAL A 166 3.77 -15.12 -5.31
CA VAL A 166 3.88 -14.88 -6.75
C VAL A 166 5.31 -15.18 -7.20
N ARG A 167 5.44 -16.04 -8.20
CA ARG A 167 6.70 -16.31 -8.90
C ARG A 167 6.63 -15.63 -10.27
N PRO A 168 7.56 -14.72 -10.60
CA PRO A 168 7.59 -14.09 -11.91
C PRO A 168 7.63 -15.14 -13.02
N ASP A 169 6.76 -14.98 -14.01
CA ASP A 169 6.71 -15.80 -15.21
C ASP A 169 6.57 -14.89 -16.43
N ALA A 170 7.35 -15.17 -17.48
CA ALA A 170 7.30 -14.41 -18.72
C ALA A 170 6.02 -14.74 -19.55
N ASP A 171 5.42 -15.91 -19.34
CA ASP A 171 4.15 -16.28 -19.94
C ASP A 171 2.99 -15.61 -19.20
N VAL A 172 2.28 -14.74 -19.93
CA VAL A 172 1.18 -13.95 -19.35
C VAL A 172 0.03 -14.83 -18.87
N ALA A 173 -0.27 -15.93 -19.56
CA ALA A 173 -1.35 -16.83 -19.16
C ALA A 173 -1.00 -17.55 -17.86
N ARG A 174 0.23 -18.07 -17.73
CA ARG A 174 0.70 -18.69 -16.49
C ARG A 174 0.80 -17.69 -15.35
N MET A 175 1.28 -16.47 -15.62
CA MET A 175 1.30 -15.39 -14.63
C MET A 175 -0.13 -15.06 -14.14
N LEU A 176 -1.09 -14.95 -15.07
CA LEU A 176 -2.49 -14.67 -14.74
C LEU A 176 -3.10 -15.76 -13.87
N LEU A 177 -2.80 -17.04 -14.09
CA LEU A 177 -3.27 -18.13 -13.24
C LEU A 177 -2.85 -17.98 -11.78
N GLN A 178 -1.64 -17.42 -11.52
CA GLN A 178 -1.16 -17.19 -10.17
C GLN A 178 -1.84 -15.99 -9.51
N VAL A 179 -2.08 -14.90 -10.25
CA VAL A 179 -2.42 -13.60 -9.64
C VAL A 179 -3.88 -13.20 -9.80
N ARG A 180 -4.65 -13.80 -10.71
CA ARG A 180 -6.03 -13.38 -11.01
C ARG A 180 -6.90 -13.33 -9.76
N GLU A 181 -7.10 -14.47 -9.10
CA GLU A 181 -7.98 -14.52 -7.92
C GLU A 181 -7.49 -13.67 -6.74
N PRO A 182 -6.19 -13.72 -6.35
CA PRO A 182 -5.67 -12.81 -5.33
C PRO A 182 -5.93 -11.33 -5.64
N LEU A 183 -5.63 -10.88 -6.86
CA LEU A 183 -5.82 -9.47 -7.23
C LEU A 183 -7.30 -9.09 -7.35
N MET A 184 -8.15 -10.00 -7.85
CA MET A 184 -9.59 -9.77 -7.85
C MET A 184 -10.19 -9.68 -6.45
N ALA A 185 -9.73 -10.50 -5.50
CA ALA A 185 -10.13 -10.41 -4.10
C ALA A 185 -9.72 -9.08 -3.46
N VAL A 186 -8.55 -8.54 -3.83
CA VAL A 186 -8.09 -7.20 -3.44
C VAL A 186 -9.04 -6.13 -3.99
N LEU A 187 -9.40 -6.20 -5.27
CA LEU A 187 -10.31 -5.23 -5.92
C LEU A 187 -11.73 -5.28 -5.36
N ARG A 188 -12.23 -6.47 -4.98
CA ARG A 188 -13.52 -6.61 -4.28
C ARG A 188 -13.47 -5.97 -2.88
N THR A 189 -12.28 -5.90 -2.26
CA THR A 189 -12.10 -5.24 -0.95
C THR A 189 -12.08 -3.73 -1.09
N SER A 190 -11.32 -3.19 -2.05
CA SER A 190 -11.30 -1.77 -2.37
C SER A 190 -11.22 -1.56 -3.88
N PRO A 191 -12.29 -1.08 -4.49
CA PRO A 191 -12.30 -0.69 -5.89
C PRO A 191 -11.27 0.40 -6.25
N GLU A 192 -10.89 1.26 -5.32
CA GLU A 192 -9.91 2.32 -5.54
C GLU A 192 -8.48 1.81 -5.71
N PHE A 193 -8.20 0.54 -5.33
CA PHE A 193 -6.83 0.03 -5.24
C PHE A 193 -6.21 -0.28 -6.62
N ARG A 194 -5.64 0.74 -7.28
CA ARG A 194 -4.99 0.64 -8.61
C ARG A 194 -3.86 -0.39 -8.71
N PRO A 195 -3.02 -0.61 -7.70
CA PRO A 195 -1.93 -1.59 -7.81
C PRO A 195 -2.39 -3.01 -8.12
N ALA A 196 -3.64 -3.38 -7.85
CA ALA A 196 -4.22 -4.66 -8.28
C ALA A 196 -4.92 -4.56 -9.65
N TYR A 197 -5.51 -3.42 -9.99
CA TYR A 197 -6.22 -3.20 -11.24
C TYR A 197 -5.29 -3.12 -12.45
N ASP A 198 -4.26 -2.29 -12.38
CA ASP A 198 -3.37 -2.01 -13.50
C ASP A 198 -2.62 -3.24 -14.04
N PRO A 199 -2.10 -4.16 -13.20
CA PRO A 199 -1.52 -5.42 -13.68
C PRO A 199 -2.53 -6.30 -14.41
N LEU A 200 -3.75 -6.46 -13.87
CA LEU A 200 -4.80 -7.26 -14.51
C LEU A 200 -5.21 -6.69 -15.85
N LEU A 201 -5.37 -5.37 -15.95
CA LEU A 201 -5.68 -4.68 -17.21
C LEU A 201 -4.57 -4.90 -18.25
N ARG A 202 -3.30 -4.77 -17.86
CA ARG A 202 -2.15 -5.04 -18.76
C ARG A 202 -2.11 -6.48 -19.24
N MET A 203 -2.32 -7.44 -18.34
CA MET A 203 -2.36 -8.87 -18.71
C MET A 203 -3.54 -9.17 -19.62
N ALA A 204 -4.73 -8.64 -19.36
CA ALA A 204 -5.89 -8.79 -20.25
C ALA A 204 -5.60 -8.23 -21.65
N THR A 205 -4.97 -7.04 -21.71
CA THR A 205 -4.60 -6.43 -23.01
C THR A 205 -3.54 -7.25 -23.75
N ALA A 206 -2.58 -7.85 -23.06
CA ALA A 206 -1.57 -8.72 -23.68
C ALA A 206 -2.20 -10.02 -24.20
N LEU A 207 -3.12 -10.63 -23.44
CA LEU A 207 -3.85 -11.84 -23.86
C LEU A 207 -4.76 -11.63 -25.06
N ALA A 208 -5.17 -10.40 -25.36
CA ALA A 208 -6.06 -10.09 -26.47
C ALA A 208 -5.55 -10.62 -27.83
N ARG A 209 -4.24 -10.80 -27.97
CA ARG A 209 -3.60 -11.30 -29.22
C ARG A 209 -3.53 -12.83 -29.29
N THR A 210 -3.56 -13.52 -28.16
CA THR A 210 -3.36 -14.99 -28.08
C THR A 210 -4.60 -15.73 -27.63
N ASP A 211 -5.42 -15.10 -26.77
CA ASP A 211 -6.67 -15.63 -26.24
C ASP A 211 -7.67 -14.47 -26.03
N ALA A 212 -8.35 -14.10 -27.10
CA ALA A 212 -9.32 -13.02 -27.08
C ALA A 212 -10.53 -13.32 -26.17
N ALA A 213 -10.87 -14.59 -25.96
CA ALA A 213 -11.98 -14.99 -25.11
C ALA A 213 -11.63 -14.77 -23.63
N ALA A 214 -10.46 -15.23 -23.18
CA ALA A 214 -9.96 -14.98 -21.83
C ALA A 214 -9.75 -13.49 -21.55
N ALA A 215 -9.20 -12.75 -22.51
CA ALA A 215 -9.02 -11.29 -22.42
C ALA A 215 -10.37 -10.58 -22.20
N ARG A 216 -11.39 -10.92 -23.02
CA ARG A 216 -12.73 -10.35 -22.92
C ARG A 216 -13.37 -10.65 -21.56
N ALA A 217 -13.29 -11.90 -21.10
CA ALA A 217 -13.83 -12.29 -19.81
C ALA A 217 -13.22 -11.49 -18.67
N LEU A 218 -11.88 -11.34 -18.64
CA LEU A 218 -11.18 -10.58 -17.62
C LEU A 218 -11.51 -9.09 -17.66
N LEU A 219 -11.54 -8.47 -18.85
CA LEU A 219 -11.90 -7.08 -19.02
C LEU A 219 -13.37 -6.80 -18.62
N THR A 220 -14.28 -7.73 -18.91
CA THR A 220 -15.68 -7.62 -18.48
C THR A 220 -15.79 -7.62 -16.95
N GLU A 221 -15.05 -8.51 -16.29
CA GLU A 221 -15.02 -8.57 -14.81
C GLU A 221 -14.41 -7.29 -14.21
N LEU A 222 -13.31 -6.79 -14.77
CA LEU A 222 -12.69 -5.53 -14.36
C LEU A 222 -13.64 -4.34 -14.53
N ASN A 223 -14.30 -4.23 -15.67
CA ASN A 223 -15.25 -3.16 -15.93
C ASN A 223 -16.46 -3.20 -14.98
N ARG A 224 -16.94 -4.40 -14.63
CA ARG A 224 -18.01 -4.58 -13.66
C ARG A 224 -17.60 -4.18 -12.24
N LEU A 225 -16.37 -4.50 -11.83
CA LEU A 225 -15.85 -4.14 -10.49
C LEU A 225 -15.52 -2.65 -10.38
N GLN A 226 -15.18 -2.02 -11.50
CA GLN A 226 -14.68 -0.65 -11.54
C GLN A 226 -15.37 0.17 -12.65
N PRO A 227 -16.69 0.35 -12.59
CA PRO A 227 -17.42 1.02 -13.66
C PRO A 227 -17.03 2.49 -13.85
N ALA A 228 -16.47 3.12 -12.81
CA ALA A 228 -15.99 4.50 -12.87
C ALA A 228 -14.64 4.64 -13.63
N ARG A 229 -13.96 3.54 -13.95
CA ARG A 229 -12.71 3.54 -14.71
C ARG A 229 -12.98 3.13 -16.17
N PRO A 230 -12.70 4.01 -17.14
CA PRO A 230 -13.02 3.75 -18.54
C PRO A 230 -12.09 2.73 -19.21
N GLU A 231 -10.93 2.44 -18.64
CA GLU A 231 -9.84 1.72 -19.32
C GLU A 231 -10.26 0.31 -19.76
N ALA A 232 -10.92 -0.45 -18.88
CA ALA A 232 -11.39 -1.80 -19.23
C ALA A 232 -12.52 -1.77 -20.27
N GLY A 233 -13.46 -0.81 -20.16
CA GLY A 233 -14.52 -0.60 -21.14
C GLY A 233 -13.98 -0.22 -22.52
N LEU A 234 -13.01 0.69 -22.58
CA LEU A 234 -12.33 1.07 -23.83
C LEU A 234 -11.58 -0.12 -24.46
N ALA A 235 -10.92 -0.95 -23.63
CA ALA A 235 -10.27 -2.15 -24.13
C ALA A 235 -11.27 -3.17 -24.72
N LEU A 236 -12.43 -3.36 -24.07
CA LEU A 236 -13.51 -4.20 -24.56
C LEU A 236 -14.04 -3.71 -25.92
N SER A 237 -14.27 -2.40 -26.07
CA SER A 237 -14.75 -1.81 -27.33
C SER A 237 -13.76 -2.03 -28.48
N ARG A 238 -12.45 -1.93 -28.22
CA ARG A 238 -11.41 -2.21 -29.22
C ARG A 238 -11.41 -3.69 -29.64
N LEU A 239 -11.59 -4.62 -28.69
CA LEU A 239 -11.69 -6.06 -29.01
C LEU A 239 -12.94 -6.40 -29.82
N ALA A 240 -14.05 -5.69 -29.63
CA ALA A 240 -15.26 -5.88 -30.40
C ALA A 240 -15.11 -5.36 -31.84
N GLY A 241 -14.41 -4.24 -32.04
CA GLY A 241 -14.18 -3.64 -33.36
C GLY A 241 -13.07 -4.31 -34.19
N SER A 242 -12.26 -5.20 -33.59
CA SER A 242 -11.21 -5.97 -34.26
C SER A 242 -11.61 -7.41 -34.59
N ALA A 243 -12.87 -7.80 -34.37
CA ALA A 243 -13.43 -9.04 -34.88
C ALA A 243 -13.70 -8.89 -36.38
N PRO A 244 -13.19 -9.79 -37.26
CA PRO A 244 -13.39 -9.74 -38.71
C PRO A 244 -14.86 -9.88 -39.10
#